data_70a05d999e34254542c5c9048c82a203
#
_entry.id   70a05d999e34254542c5c9048c82a203
#
_cell.length_a   1.000
_cell.length_b   1.000
_cell.length_c   1.000
_cell.angle_alpha   90.00
_cell.angle_beta   90.00
_cell.angle_gamma   90.00
#
_symmetry.space_group_name_H-M   'P 1'
#
loop_
_entity.id
_entity.type
_entity.pdbx_description
1 polymer ?
#
loop_
_entity_poly.entity_id
_entity_poly.type
_entity_poly.pdbx_seq_one_letter_code
_entity_poly.pdbx_strand_id
1 'polypeptide(L)'
;FLMANEAVDDMLEFHWIIDMLQMVDVGIVVLDREFKIKMWNGFMESHSGKLPSEVRDKTLFSIFPDIKPDWFAQKAKPVFELKTRAFMLWEQRPYLFKFSNYRPITGSEEFMYQNIILSPLVSASGKVEHISMMIYDMTDIASGKKQLEALQVMQSEALERGA
;
A
#
# COMPACT_ATOMS: atom_id res chain seq x y z
N PHE A 1 24.00 -29.29 20.65
CA PHE A 1 23.49 -28.31 21.62
C PHE A 1 23.56 -26.86 21.07
N LEU A 2 24.73 -26.47 20.53
CA LEU A 2 24.91 -25.13 19.96
C LEU A 2 24.04 -24.87 18.71
N MET A 3 23.92 -25.84 17.82
CA MET A 3 23.08 -25.73 16.62
C MET A 3 21.58 -25.61 16.93
N ALA A 4 21.09 -26.27 17.97
CA ALA A 4 19.69 -26.16 18.36
C ALA A 4 19.36 -24.79 18.95
N ASN A 5 20.30 -24.16 19.67
CA ASN A 5 20.12 -22.80 20.19
C ASN A 5 20.15 -21.74 19.08
N GLU A 6 21.05 -21.88 18.10
CA GLU A 6 21.08 -20.97 16.94
C GLU A 6 19.77 -21.03 16.14
N ALA A 7 19.22 -22.22 15.90
CA ALA A 7 17.96 -22.39 15.20
C ALA A 7 16.77 -21.79 15.95
N VAL A 8 16.77 -21.90 17.29
CA VAL A 8 15.74 -21.27 18.14
C VAL A 8 15.87 -19.76 18.13
N ASP A 9 17.10 -19.22 18.19
CA ASP A 9 17.36 -17.78 18.12
C ASP A 9 16.95 -17.21 16.76
N ASP A 10 17.25 -17.89 15.67
CA ASP A 10 16.83 -17.52 14.31
C ASP A 10 15.30 -17.51 14.18
N MET A 11 14.61 -18.47 14.76
CA MET A 11 13.16 -18.52 14.79
C MET A 11 12.56 -17.36 15.60
N LEU A 12 13.17 -17.01 16.73
CA LEU A 12 12.74 -15.86 17.54
C LEU A 12 12.90 -14.55 16.79
N GLU A 13 14.05 -14.34 16.15
CA GLU A 13 14.31 -13.15 15.35
C GLU A 13 13.33 -13.05 14.18
N PHE A 14 13.06 -14.15 13.50
CA PHE A 14 12.07 -14.20 12.42
C PHE A 14 10.67 -13.85 12.94
N HIS A 15 10.30 -14.35 14.10
CA HIS A 15 9.02 -14.04 14.72
C HIS A 15 8.90 -12.54 15.06
N TRP A 16 9.96 -11.92 15.58
CA TRP A 16 9.99 -10.48 15.84
C TRP A 16 9.80 -9.66 14.55
N ILE A 17 10.42 -10.08 13.46
CA ILE A 17 10.27 -9.42 12.17
C ILE A 17 8.80 -9.48 11.70
N ILE A 18 8.17 -10.64 11.83
CA ILE A 18 6.75 -10.80 11.50
C ILE A 18 5.87 -9.90 12.38
N ASP A 19 6.13 -9.87 13.66
CA ASP A 19 5.38 -9.02 14.60
C ASP A 19 5.54 -7.53 14.26
N MET A 20 6.75 -7.10 13.93
CA MET A 20 7.00 -5.72 13.48
C MET A 20 6.24 -5.37 12.20
N LEU A 21 6.19 -6.27 11.23
CA LEU A 21 5.42 -6.08 10.00
C LEU A 21 3.91 -5.94 10.27
N GLN A 22 3.41 -6.57 11.32
CA GLN A 22 2.01 -6.44 11.73
C GLN A 22 1.70 -5.10 12.42
N MET A 23 2.71 -4.49 13.02
CA MET A 23 2.55 -3.27 13.81
C MET A 23 2.86 -1.97 13.05
N VAL A 24 3.55 -2.04 11.91
CA VAL A 24 3.88 -0.84 11.14
C VAL A 24 2.63 -0.18 10.56
N ASP A 25 2.63 1.15 10.52
CA ASP A 25 1.52 1.95 9.98
C ASP A 25 1.67 2.17 8.47
N VAL A 26 2.01 1.12 7.78
CA VAL A 26 2.13 1.04 6.32
C VAL A 26 1.52 -0.28 5.88
N GLY A 27 0.67 -0.26 4.87
CA GLY A 27 0.13 -1.48 4.30
C GLY A 27 1.21 -2.26 3.56
N ILE A 28 1.31 -3.55 3.84
CA ILE A 28 2.25 -4.45 3.17
C ILE A 28 1.48 -5.64 2.63
N VAL A 29 1.58 -5.83 1.32
CA VAL A 29 0.96 -6.96 0.61
C VAL A 29 2.03 -7.63 -0.24
N VAL A 30 2.07 -8.94 -0.24
CA VAL A 30 2.90 -9.73 -1.15
C VAL A 30 1.98 -10.44 -2.15
N LEU A 31 2.27 -10.26 -3.42
CA LEU A 31 1.54 -10.87 -4.53
C LEU A 31 2.47 -11.79 -5.33
N ASP A 32 1.93 -12.89 -5.83
CA ASP A 32 2.63 -13.74 -6.80
C ASP A 32 2.41 -13.24 -8.24
N ARG A 33 2.90 -13.99 -9.23
CA ARG A 33 2.76 -13.63 -10.65
C ARG A 33 1.31 -13.66 -11.17
N GLU A 34 0.44 -14.37 -10.49
CA GLU A 34 -0.99 -14.42 -10.79
C GLU A 34 -1.79 -13.39 -9.98
N PHE A 35 -1.09 -12.53 -9.23
CA PHE A 35 -1.68 -11.51 -8.34
C PHE A 35 -2.51 -12.11 -7.20
N LYS A 36 -2.15 -13.34 -6.79
CA LYS A 36 -2.69 -13.93 -5.57
C LYS A 36 -2.00 -13.35 -4.35
N ILE A 37 -2.78 -13.04 -3.33
CA ILE A 37 -2.28 -12.48 -2.09
C ILE A 37 -1.61 -13.59 -1.29
N LYS A 38 -0.29 -13.45 -1.06
CA LYS A 38 0.50 -14.39 -0.26
C LYS A 38 0.67 -13.94 1.17
N MET A 39 0.68 -12.63 1.39
CA MET A 39 0.80 -12.04 2.71
C MET A 39 0.14 -10.66 2.70
N TRP A 40 -0.47 -10.28 3.79
CA TRP A 40 -0.77 -8.91 4.11
C TRP A 40 -0.71 -8.68 5.62
N ASN A 41 -0.39 -7.45 6.00
CA ASN A 41 -0.10 -7.14 7.41
C ASN A 41 -1.29 -6.57 8.17
N GLY A 42 -1.06 -6.19 9.44
CA GLY A 42 -2.09 -5.66 10.32
C GLY A 42 -2.75 -4.38 9.82
N PHE A 43 -2.02 -3.51 9.12
CA PHE A 43 -2.59 -2.32 8.48
C PHE A 43 -3.70 -2.70 7.48
N MET A 44 -3.42 -3.65 6.62
CA MET A 44 -4.39 -4.13 5.62
C MET A 44 -5.59 -4.81 6.29
N GLU A 45 -5.35 -5.60 7.32
CA GLU A 45 -6.41 -6.23 8.09
C GLU A 45 -7.33 -5.20 8.74
N SER A 46 -6.76 -4.21 9.40
CA SER A 46 -7.50 -3.16 10.10
C SER A 46 -8.36 -2.31 9.17
N HIS A 47 -7.80 -1.93 8.02
CA HIS A 47 -8.50 -1.04 7.09
C HIS A 47 -9.47 -1.77 6.15
N SER A 48 -9.21 -3.03 5.83
CA SER A 48 -10.09 -3.82 4.96
C SER A 48 -11.18 -4.57 5.73
N GLY A 49 -10.96 -4.83 7.01
CA GLY A 49 -11.82 -5.70 7.81
C GLY A 49 -11.69 -7.19 7.47
N LYS A 50 -10.65 -7.56 6.70
CA LYS A 50 -10.44 -8.94 6.25
C LYS A 50 -9.20 -9.53 6.89
N LEU A 51 -9.35 -10.73 7.46
CA LEU A 51 -8.24 -11.47 8.07
C LEU A 51 -7.26 -11.98 7.00
N PRO A 52 -5.96 -12.10 7.33
CA PRO A 52 -4.99 -12.70 6.40
C PRO A 52 -5.40 -14.08 5.89
N SER A 53 -6.02 -14.90 6.73
CA SER A 53 -6.52 -16.24 6.36
C SER A 53 -7.64 -16.20 5.32
N GLU A 54 -8.43 -15.13 5.29
CA GLU A 54 -9.54 -14.98 4.34
C GLU A 54 -9.06 -14.61 2.94
N VAL A 55 -7.94 -13.90 2.83
CA VAL A 55 -7.43 -13.37 1.56
C VAL A 55 -6.32 -14.22 0.96
N ARG A 56 -5.69 -15.07 1.76
CA ARG A 56 -4.55 -15.88 1.33
C ARG A 56 -4.91 -16.74 0.13
N ASP A 57 -4.03 -16.72 -0.87
CA ASP A 57 -4.15 -17.45 -2.15
C ASP A 57 -5.35 -17.05 -3.02
N LYS A 58 -6.03 -15.97 -2.66
CA LYS A 58 -7.05 -15.35 -3.51
C LYS A 58 -6.45 -14.22 -4.32
N THR A 59 -6.96 -14.01 -5.52
CA THR A 59 -6.50 -12.91 -6.36
C THR A 59 -6.87 -11.57 -5.76
N LEU A 60 -6.02 -10.57 -5.94
CA LEU A 60 -6.26 -9.20 -5.50
C LEU A 60 -7.62 -8.70 -6.03
N PHE A 61 -7.96 -9.06 -7.25
CA PHE A 61 -9.17 -8.59 -7.94
C PHE A 61 -10.46 -9.24 -7.42
N SER A 62 -10.35 -10.45 -6.85
CA SER A 62 -11.51 -11.10 -6.21
C SER A 62 -11.86 -10.46 -4.88
N ILE A 63 -10.86 -9.91 -4.18
CA ILE A 63 -11.05 -9.19 -2.92
C ILE A 63 -11.42 -7.73 -3.15
N PHE A 64 -10.81 -7.10 -4.16
CA PHE A 64 -11.03 -5.70 -4.53
C PHE A 64 -11.45 -5.61 -6.00
N PRO A 65 -12.73 -5.85 -6.31
CA PRO A 65 -13.21 -5.88 -7.70
C PRO A 65 -13.08 -4.56 -8.45
N ASP A 66 -12.94 -3.44 -7.74
CA ASP A 66 -12.76 -2.12 -8.34
C ASP A 66 -11.39 -1.93 -8.99
N ILE A 67 -10.41 -2.77 -8.64
CA ILE A 67 -9.11 -2.77 -9.27
C ILE A 67 -9.20 -3.52 -10.59
N LYS A 68 -8.98 -2.82 -11.70
CA LYS A 68 -9.03 -3.42 -13.04
C LYS A 68 -7.80 -4.29 -13.28
N PRO A 69 -7.97 -5.59 -13.59
CA PRO A 69 -6.85 -6.51 -13.74
C PRO A 69 -5.85 -6.11 -14.81
N ASP A 70 -6.31 -5.69 -15.97
CA ASP A 70 -5.44 -5.32 -17.10
C ASP A 70 -4.59 -4.10 -16.79
N TRP A 71 -5.18 -3.10 -16.16
CA TRP A 71 -4.46 -1.89 -15.75
C TRP A 71 -3.38 -2.22 -14.71
N PHE A 72 -3.73 -3.01 -13.70
CA PHE A 72 -2.79 -3.41 -12.66
C PHE A 72 -1.66 -4.28 -13.22
N ALA A 73 -1.98 -5.20 -14.11
CA ALA A 73 -0.99 -6.06 -14.78
C ALA A 73 0.02 -5.23 -15.58
N GLN A 74 -0.43 -4.18 -16.27
CA GLN A 74 0.47 -3.27 -16.98
C GLN A 74 1.41 -2.51 -16.03
N LYS A 75 0.91 -2.08 -14.87
CA LYS A 75 1.72 -1.42 -13.84
C LYS A 75 2.75 -2.38 -13.23
N ALA A 76 2.38 -3.62 -12.99
CA ALA A 76 3.24 -4.63 -12.36
C ALA A 76 4.25 -5.26 -13.33
N LYS A 77 3.99 -5.21 -14.63
CA LYS A 77 4.84 -5.86 -15.65
C LYS A 77 6.31 -5.47 -15.56
N PRO A 78 6.70 -4.18 -15.52
CA PRO A 78 8.11 -3.80 -15.37
C PRO A 78 8.73 -4.28 -14.06
N VAL A 79 7.94 -4.40 -13.00
CA VAL A 79 8.42 -4.86 -11.70
C VAL A 79 8.87 -6.32 -11.79
N PHE A 80 8.09 -7.17 -12.46
CA PHE A 80 8.44 -8.56 -12.67
C PHE A 80 9.57 -8.75 -13.71
N GLU A 81 9.48 -8.05 -14.83
CA GLU A 81 10.37 -8.27 -15.96
C GLU A 81 11.69 -7.50 -15.87
N LEU A 82 11.62 -6.25 -15.46
CA LEU A 82 12.78 -5.35 -15.42
C LEU A 82 13.35 -5.17 -14.02
N LYS A 83 12.75 -5.78 -13.02
CA LYS A 83 13.15 -5.66 -11.60
C LYS A 83 13.21 -4.21 -11.11
N THR A 84 12.33 -3.37 -11.64
CA THR A 84 12.21 -1.96 -11.26
C THR A 84 11.02 -1.75 -10.34
N ARG A 85 11.01 -0.62 -9.62
CA ARG A 85 9.85 -0.22 -8.83
C ARG A 85 8.81 0.46 -9.71
N ALA A 86 7.55 0.32 -9.35
CA ALA A 86 6.44 1.09 -9.91
C ALA A 86 5.76 1.91 -8.83
N PHE A 87 5.31 3.10 -9.16
CA PHE A 87 4.74 4.05 -8.22
C PHE A 87 3.33 4.44 -8.67
N MET A 88 2.41 4.48 -7.72
CA MET A 88 1.08 5.02 -7.90
C MET A 88 0.91 6.16 -6.90
N LEU A 89 0.88 7.39 -7.40
CA LEU A 89 0.82 8.58 -6.56
C LEU A 89 -0.62 9.05 -6.42
N TRP A 90 -1.00 9.48 -5.21
CA TRP A 90 -2.35 9.94 -4.89
C TRP A 90 -2.82 11.11 -5.78
N GLU A 91 -1.88 11.92 -6.27
CA GLU A 91 -2.18 13.05 -7.14
C GLU A 91 -2.72 12.63 -8.52
N GLN A 92 -2.28 11.48 -9.01
CA GLN A 92 -2.71 10.88 -10.28
C GLN A 92 -3.89 9.93 -10.09
N ARG A 93 -3.85 9.14 -9.03
CA ARG A 93 -4.88 8.18 -8.65
C ARG A 93 -5.04 8.25 -7.13
N PRO A 94 -6.14 8.80 -6.62
CA PRO A 94 -6.28 9.10 -5.18
C PRO A 94 -6.10 7.88 -4.29
N TYR A 95 -6.60 6.74 -4.68
CA TYR A 95 -6.45 5.48 -3.95
C TYR A 95 -6.54 4.27 -4.89
N LEU A 96 -5.93 3.18 -4.48
CA LEU A 96 -6.13 1.85 -5.08
C LEU A 96 -7.16 1.07 -4.27
N PHE A 97 -7.04 1.13 -2.95
CA PHE A 97 -7.95 0.49 -2.01
C PHE A 97 -8.90 1.54 -1.43
N LYS A 98 -10.18 1.31 -1.57
CA LYS A 98 -11.20 2.23 -1.06
C LYS A 98 -11.39 2.06 0.44
N PHE A 99 -10.38 2.48 1.21
CA PHE A 99 -10.43 2.47 2.66
C PHE A 99 -11.08 3.74 3.18
N SER A 100 -11.94 3.57 4.21
CA SER A 100 -12.56 4.71 4.86
C SER A 100 -11.51 5.51 5.64
N ASN A 101 -11.69 6.84 5.68
CA ASN A 101 -10.88 7.70 6.51
C ASN A 101 -11.43 7.64 7.94
N TYR A 102 -10.66 7.06 8.87
CA TYR A 102 -11.04 6.92 10.28
C TYR A 102 -10.73 8.14 11.15
N ARG A 103 -10.31 9.26 10.57
CA ARG A 103 -10.03 10.48 11.32
C ARG A 103 -11.25 11.38 11.33
N PRO A 104 -12.09 11.33 12.42
CA PRO A 104 -13.43 11.93 12.37
C PRO A 104 -13.47 13.42 12.64
N ILE A 105 -12.36 14.08 13.02
CA ILE A 105 -12.43 15.40 13.63
C ILE A 105 -12.11 16.54 12.68
N THR A 106 -11.41 16.27 11.56
CA THR A 106 -11.00 17.35 10.63
C THR A 106 -11.24 16.99 9.17
N GLY A 107 -11.82 15.85 8.92
CA GLY A 107 -11.80 15.26 7.60
C GLY A 107 -13.00 15.63 6.75
N SER A 108 -12.80 16.56 5.84
CA SER A 108 -13.59 16.66 4.62
C SER A 108 -13.38 15.47 3.67
N GLU A 109 -12.42 14.58 3.98
CA GLU A 109 -12.05 13.48 3.12
C GLU A 109 -12.73 12.17 3.57
N GLU A 110 -13.56 11.63 2.69
CA GLU A 110 -14.33 10.42 2.94
C GLU A 110 -13.46 9.16 2.91
N PHE A 111 -12.44 9.13 2.04
CA PHE A 111 -11.57 8.00 1.83
C PHE A 111 -10.10 8.34 2.07
N MET A 112 -9.31 7.30 2.39
CA MET A 112 -7.87 7.42 2.54
C MET A 112 -7.21 7.68 1.19
N TYR A 113 -6.40 8.73 1.10
CA TYR A 113 -5.49 8.94 -0.03
C TYR A 113 -4.25 8.07 0.13
N GLN A 114 -3.79 7.48 -0.95
CA GLN A 114 -2.71 6.49 -0.91
C GLN A 114 -1.63 6.76 -1.93
N ASN A 115 -0.37 6.61 -1.50
CA ASN A 115 0.74 6.32 -2.39
C ASN A 115 1.04 4.83 -2.29
N ILE A 116 1.28 4.20 -3.44
CA ILE A 116 1.57 2.78 -3.50
C ILE A 116 2.86 2.55 -4.26
N ILE A 117 3.73 1.73 -3.69
CA ILE A 117 5.00 1.33 -4.29
C ILE A 117 4.97 -0.17 -4.51
N LEU A 118 5.13 -0.57 -5.76
CA LEU A 118 5.38 -1.97 -6.13
C LEU A 118 6.87 -2.19 -6.23
N SER A 119 7.39 -3.20 -5.54
CA SER A 119 8.82 -3.54 -5.53
C SER A 119 9.02 -5.02 -5.80
N PRO A 120 10.04 -5.41 -6.56
CA PRO A 120 10.30 -6.81 -6.81
C PRO A 120 10.90 -7.48 -5.56
N LEU A 121 10.45 -8.70 -5.28
CA LEU A 121 11.09 -9.59 -4.33
C LEU A 121 11.91 -10.60 -5.12
N VAL A 122 13.23 -10.40 -5.10
CA VAL A 122 14.16 -11.22 -5.89
C VAL A 122 14.51 -12.48 -5.10
N SER A 123 14.27 -13.64 -5.69
CA SER A 123 14.66 -14.92 -5.09
C SER A 123 16.17 -15.16 -5.18
N ALA A 124 16.67 -16.16 -4.47
CA ALA A 124 18.07 -16.56 -4.52
C ALA A 124 18.54 -16.93 -5.94
N SER A 125 17.64 -17.36 -6.81
CA SER A 125 17.94 -17.66 -8.23
C SER A 125 17.99 -16.43 -9.12
N GLY A 126 17.71 -15.23 -8.59
CA GLY A 126 17.63 -13.97 -9.35
C GLY A 126 16.31 -13.76 -10.07
N LYS A 127 15.35 -14.67 -9.93
CA LYS A 127 14.02 -14.54 -10.53
C LYS A 127 13.08 -13.77 -9.61
N VAL A 128 12.17 -13.01 -10.21
CA VAL A 128 11.10 -12.32 -9.50
C VAL A 128 9.82 -13.15 -9.60
N GLU A 129 9.53 -13.89 -8.56
CA GLU A 129 8.31 -14.71 -8.43
C GLU A 129 7.22 -13.98 -7.66
N HIS A 130 7.59 -12.99 -6.87
CA HIS A 130 6.71 -12.21 -6.02
C HIS A 130 7.06 -10.73 -6.08
N ILE A 131 6.06 -9.91 -5.88
CA ILE A 131 6.23 -8.46 -5.68
C ILE A 131 5.65 -8.06 -4.34
N SER A 132 6.25 -7.04 -3.73
CA SER A 132 5.66 -6.38 -2.56
C SER A 132 4.92 -5.12 -2.99
N MET A 133 3.82 -4.86 -2.32
CA MET A 133 3.06 -3.63 -2.48
C MET A 133 3.01 -2.94 -1.12
N MET A 134 3.54 -1.73 -1.05
CA MET A 134 3.49 -0.89 0.15
C MET A 134 2.49 0.23 -0.05
N ILE A 135 1.58 0.38 0.88
CA ILE A 135 0.49 1.35 0.85
C ILE A 135 0.72 2.38 1.95
N TYR A 136 0.94 3.62 1.54
CA TYR A 136 1.15 4.75 2.44
C TYR A 136 -0.10 5.61 2.52
N ASP A 137 -0.56 5.89 3.74
CA ASP A 137 -1.65 6.82 3.98
C ASP A 137 -1.16 8.27 3.80
N MET A 138 -1.64 8.89 2.75
CA MET A 138 -1.29 10.26 2.37
C MET A 138 -2.39 11.27 2.68
N THR A 139 -3.38 10.88 3.48
CA THR A 139 -4.59 11.70 3.72
C THR A 139 -4.25 13.05 4.32
N ASP A 140 -3.37 13.13 5.31
CA ASP A 140 -2.99 14.41 5.92
C ASP A 140 -2.28 15.32 4.93
N ILE A 141 -1.36 14.77 4.15
CA ILE A 141 -0.61 15.54 3.14
C ILE A 141 -1.55 16.02 2.03
N ALA A 142 -2.44 15.15 1.56
CA ALA A 142 -3.41 15.47 0.53
C ALA A 142 -4.40 16.55 1.00
N SER A 143 -4.92 16.43 2.21
CA SER A 143 -5.82 17.42 2.80
C SER A 143 -5.13 18.79 2.97
N GLY A 144 -3.90 18.79 3.46
CA GLY A 144 -3.12 20.03 3.62
C GLY A 144 -2.84 20.72 2.29
N LYS A 145 -2.48 19.95 1.27
CA LYS A 145 -2.24 20.49 -0.07
C LYS A 145 -3.51 21.08 -0.69
N LYS A 146 -4.63 20.39 -0.58
CA LYS A 146 -5.93 20.88 -1.07
C LYS A 146 -6.37 22.18 -0.36
N GLN A 147 -6.17 22.26 0.94
CA GLN A 147 -6.46 23.48 1.71
C GLN A 147 -5.59 24.64 1.25
N LEU A 148 -4.30 24.40 1.03
CA LEU A 148 -3.38 25.41 0.54
C LEU A 148 -3.77 25.90 -0.86
N GLU A 149 -4.10 25.02 -1.77
CA GLU A 149 -4.58 25.36 -3.13
C GLU A 149 -5.87 26.18 -3.07
N ALA A 150 -6.81 25.81 -2.21
CA ALA A 150 -8.05 26.55 -2.03
C ALA A 150 -7.79 27.97 -1.51
N LEU A 151 -6.86 28.15 -0.56
CA LEU A 151 -6.46 29.46 -0.07
C LEU A 151 -5.79 30.31 -1.15
N GLN A 152 -4.94 29.73 -1.98
CA GLN A 152 -4.30 30.42 -3.10
C GLN A 152 -5.32 30.88 -4.14
N VAL A 153 -6.31 30.08 -4.46
CA VAL A 153 -7.41 30.46 -5.36
C VAL A 153 -8.21 31.63 -4.77
N MET A 154 -8.56 31.55 -3.49
CA MET A 154 -9.28 32.63 -2.82
C MET A 154 -8.49 33.96 -2.80
N GLN A 155 -7.17 33.89 -2.60
CA GLN A 155 -6.31 35.08 -2.65
C GLN A 155 -6.25 35.67 -4.06
N SER A 156 -6.13 34.84 -5.09
CA SER A 156 -6.12 35.27 -6.48
C SER A 156 -7.43 35.95 -6.86
N GLU A 157 -8.56 35.36 -6.49
CA GLU A 157 -9.89 35.94 -6.72
C GLU A 157 -10.08 37.28 -5.97
N ALA A 158 -9.61 37.37 -4.74
CA ALA A 158 -9.67 38.59 -3.96
C ALA A 158 -8.82 39.69 -4.58
N LEU A 159 -7.63 39.38 -5.10
CA LEU A 159 -6.77 40.32 -5.82
C LEU A 159 -7.42 40.80 -7.12
N GLU A 160 -8.06 39.94 -7.88
CA GLU A 160 -8.79 40.30 -9.09
C GLU A 160 -9.98 41.18 -8.82
N ARG A 161 -10.70 40.97 -7.70
CA ARG A 161 -11.82 41.80 -7.30
C ARG A 161 -11.38 43.16 -6.73
N GLY A 162 -10.19 43.26 -6.18
CA GLY A 162 -9.63 44.48 -5.63
C GLY A 162 -8.99 45.43 -6.66
N ALA A 163 -8.87 44.92 -7.89
CA ALA A 163 -8.36 45.73 -8.98
C ALA A 163 -9.53 46.36 -9.75
#